data_d35bf6867a9b5637eb84588693e91e8e
#
_entry.id   d35bf6867a9b5637eb84588693e91e8e
#
_cell.length_a   1.000
_cell.length_b   1.000
_cell.length_c   1.000
_cell.angle_alpha   90.00
_cell.angle_beta   90.00
_cell.angle_gamma   90.00
#
_symmetry.space_group_name_H-M   'P 1'
#
loop_
_entity.id
_entity.type
_entity.pdbx_description
1 polymer ?
#
loop_
_entity_poly.entity_id
_entity_poly.type
_entity_poly.pdbx_seq_one_letter_code
_entity_poly.pdbx_strand_id
1 'polypeptide(L)'
;MTTQHSKTDVILIGGGIMSATLGTLLKELSPEKNIKVFEKLAQPGEESSNVWNNAGTGHSALCELNYTKEGKDGTVDCSKATKINEQYQISKQFWAYLVKTGQLDNPDRFIQAVPHMSFVIGEDNVAFIKSRVATLKKSVLFEKMKLSQDEEEMKSWVPLMIEGRKSDEPIALTYDETGTDVNFGALTAKLFNNLEQRGVGIQYKQNVLDIKKQKSGAWLVKVKDLETNETTTYESDFVFIGAGGASLPLLQKTGIKQSKHIGGFPVSGLFLRCTNQEVIDRHHAKVYGKAAVGAPPMSVPHLDTRFVDGKRSLLFGPFAGFSPKFLKTGSHMDLIKSVKPNNIVTMLSAGIKEMSLTKYLVSQLMLSNDERMDDLRVFFPNAKNEDWEVITAGQRVQVIKDTEDSKGNLQFGTEVITSDDGTLAALLGASPGASTAVDIMFDVLQRCYRDEFKGWEPKIKEMVPSFGYRLTDHEDLYHKINEEVIKYLQVK
;
A
#
# COMPACT_ATOMS: atom_id res chain seq x y z
N MET A 1 1.28 39.98 22.56
CA MET A 1 1.41 38.66 23.16
C MET A 1 2.18 37.79 22.16
N THR A 2 3.44 37.54 22.43
CA THR A 2 4.25 36.59 21.63
C THR A 2 3.72 35.20 21.96
N THR A 3 2.96 34.62 21.05
CA THR A 3 2.56 33.22 21.12
C THR A 3 3.85 32.39 21.03
N GLN A 4 4.28 31.83 22.16
CA GLN A 4 5.44 30.95 22.22
C GLN A 4 5.05 29.65 21.52
N HIS A 5 5.55 29.47 20.29
CA HIS A 5 5.34 28.21 19.54
C HIS A 5 6.30 27.15 20.08
N SER A 6 5.77 25.96 20.37
CA SER A 6 6.61 24.80 20.67
C SER A 6 7.37 24.42 19.39
N LYS A 7 8.70 24.58 19.39
CA LYS A 7 9.56 24.22 18.26
C LYS A 7 9.92 22.73 18.33
N THR A 8 9.92 22.08 17.18
CA THR A 8 10.37 20.69 16.99
C THR A 8 11.10 20.58 15.65
N ASP A 9 11.98 19.61 15.49
CA ASP A 9 12.73 19.45 14.24
C ASP A 9 11.82 18.89 13.14
N VAL A 10 10.95 17.92 13.50
CA VAL A 10 10.13 17.17 12.55
C VAL A 10 8.69 17.08 13.03
N ILE A 11 7.74 17.36 12.15
CA ILE A 11 6.32 17.03 12.34
C ILE A 11 5.89 16.00 11.31
N LEU A 12 5.34 14.87 11.78
CA LEU A 12 4.69 13.86 10.96
C LEU A 12 3.17 13.98 11.12
N ILE A 13 2.45 14.14 10.02
CA ILE A 13 0.99 14.30 10.02
C ILE A 13 0.34 13.02 9.49
N GLY A 14 -0.42 12.35 10.36
CA GLY A 14 -1.07 11.07 10.11
C GLY A 14 -0.36 9.90 10.80
N GLY A 15 -1.13 9.05 11.46
CA GLY A 15 -0.68 7.87 12.21
C GLY A 15 -0.64 6.58 11.38
N GLY A 16 -0.38 6.67 10.07
CA GLY A 16 -0.29 5.52 9.17
C GLY A 16 1.13 4.94 9.06
N ILE A 17 1.24 3.82 8.33
CA ILE A 17 2.51 3.09 8.11
C ILE A 17 3.63 3.98 7.56
N MET A 18 3.32 4.98 6.73
CA MET A 18 4.32 5.87 6.14
C MET A 18 4.98 6.77 7.18
N SER A 19 4.20 7.42 8.02
CA SER A 19 4.73 8.23 9.13
C SER A 19 5.47 7.38 10.16
N ALA A 20 4.95 6.18 10.47
CA ALA A 20 5.62 5.23 11.35
C ALA A 20 7.00 4.82 10.79
N THR A 21 7.07 4.48 9.50
CA THR A 21 8.32 4.09 8.82
C THR A 21 9.31 5.26 8.77
N LEU A 22 8.85 6.46 8.35
CA LEU A 22 9.74 7.64 8.29
C LEU A 22 10.26 8.03 9.67
N GLY A 23 9.40 8.04 10.68
CA GLY A 23 9.79 8.32 12.07
C GLY A 23 10.84 7.33 12.59
N THR A 24 10.65 6.03 12.31
CA THR A 24 11.60 4.99 12.71
C THR A 24 12.95 5.16 11.99
N LEU A 25 12.94 5.40 10.67
CA LEU A 25 14.16 5.67 9.91
C LEU A 25 14.90 6.90 10.43
N LEU A 26 14.19 8.00 10.70
CA LEU A 26 14.79 9.22 11.27
C LEU A 26 15.40 8.97 12.64
N LYS A 27 14.75 8.18 13.50
CA LYS A 27 15.32 7.84 14.81
C LYS A 27 16.53 6.88 14.71
N GLU A 28 16.63 6.07 13.65
CA GLU A 28 17.84 5.28 13.36
C GLU A 28 19.00 6.14 12.83
N LEU A 29 18.70 7.13 11.99
CA LEU A 29 19.68 7.93 11.26
C LEU A 29 20.12 9.20 12.02
N SER A 30 19.23 9.75 12.84
CA SER A 30 19.45 11.00 13.61
C SER A 30 18.65 10.91 14.93
N PRO A 31 19.09 10.08 15.88
CA PRO A 31 18.36 9.81 17.12
C PRO A 31 18.10 11.04 17.98
N GLU A 32 18.90 12.10 17.82
CA GLU A 32 18.78 13.38 18.52
C GLU A 32 17.59 14.23 18.07
N LYS A 33 17.05 14.00 16.86
CA LYS A 33 15.94 14.82 16.33
C LYS A 33 14.68 14.69 17.19
N ASN A 34 14.09 15.84 17.51
CA ASN A 34 12.79 15.91 18.16
C ASN A 34 11.69 15.74 17.12
N ILE A 35 10.91 14.69 17.26
CA ILE A 35 9.83 14.34 16.34
C ILE A 35 8.50 14.42 17.06
N LYS A 36 7.50 15.06 16.42
CA LYS A 36 6.10 15.05 16.86
C LYS A 36 5.22 14.42 15.79
N VAL A 37 4.25 13.63 16.22
CA VAL A 37 3.25 13.01 15.34
C VAL A 37 1.87 13.50 15.75
N PHE A 38 1.08 13.92 14.76
CA PHE A 38 -0.34 14.31 14.97
C PHE A 38 -1.24 13.36 14.19
N GLU A 39 -2.04 12.58 14.92
CA GLU A 39 -3.06 11.71 14.34
C GLU A 39 -4.46 12.20 14.74
N LYS A 40 -5.36 12.24 13.75
CA LYS A 40 -6.73 12.71 13.94
C LYS A 40 -7.60 11.69 14.67
N LEU A 41 -7.35 10.40 14.48
CA LEU A 41 -8.11 9.30 15.06
C LEU A 41 -7.58 8.94 16.46
N ALA A 42 -8.24 7.99 17.11
CA ALA A 42 -7.93 7.61 18.49
C ALA A 42 -6.70 6.73 18.62
N GLN A 43 -6.30 6.05 17.53
CA GLN A 43 -5.22 5.09 17.49
C GLN A 43 -4.45 5.17 16.16
N PRO A 44 -3.23 4.63 16.09
CA PRO A 44 -2.51 4.55 14.83
C PRO A 44 -3.10 3.49 13.90
N GLY A 45 -2.99 3.70 12.61
CA GLY A 45 -3.35 2.70 11.60
C GLY A 45 -4.84 2.46 11.39
N GLU A 46 -5.74 3.34 11.81
CA GLU A 46 -7.20 3.12 11.73
C GLU A 46 -7.80 3.34 10.32
N GLU A 47 -7.10 4.03 9.42
CA GLU A 47 -7.54 4.23 8.02
C GLU A 47 -6.90 3.20 7.08
N SER A 48 -6.16 3.61 6.06
CA SER A 48 -5.62 2.71 5.02
C SER A 48 -4.72 1.60 5.56
N SER A 49 -4.03 1.81 6.68
CA SER A 49 -3.19 0.78 7.33
C SER A 49 -3.98 -0.24 8.13
N ASN A 50 -5.27 0.01 8.46
CA ASN A 50 -6.09 -0.93 9.21
C ASN A 50 -6.18 -2.28 8.50
N VAL A 51 -6.11 -3.36 9.27
CA VAL A 51 -6.06 -4.74 8.77
C VAL A 51 -7.25 -5.11 7.87
N TRP A 52 -8.43 -4.52 8.08
CA TRP A 52 -9.63 -4.75 7.29
C TRP A 52 -9.82 -3.76 6.14
N ASN A 53 -8.96 -2.73 6.05
CA ASN A 53 -9.05 -1.72 5.01
C ASN A 53 -8.14 -2.00 3.80
N ASN A 54 -7.40 -3.12 3.82
CA ASN A 54 -6.51 -3.57 2.75
C ASN A 54 -6.43 -5.10 2.71
N ALA A 55 -5.89 -5.64 1.63
CA ALA A 55 -5.72 -7.08 1.45
C ALA A 55 -4.51 -7.68 2.20
N GLY A 56 -3.66 -6.85 2.81
CA GLY A 56 -2.45 -7.29 3.50
C GLY A 56 -1.44 -8.03 2.65
N THR A 57 -1.48 -7.85 1.35
CA THR A 57 -0.55 -8.51 0.45
C THR A 57 0.83 -7.89 0.58
N GLY A 58 1.83 -8.71 0.90
CA GLY A 58 3.22 -8.32 0.76
C GLY A 58 3.58 -8.28 -0.73
N HIS A 59 3.33 -7.13 -1.39
CA HIS A 59 3.44 -7.00 -2.84
C HIS A 59 4.85 -7.28 -3.34
N SER A 60 5.08 -8.50 -3.75
CA SER A 60 6.35 -9.02 -4.31
C SER A 60 6.23 -9.40 -5.79
N ALA A 61 5.13 -9.01 -6.45
CA ALA A 61 4.83 -9.32 -7.84
C ALA A 61 4.75 -10.83 -8.16
N LEU A 62 4.53 -11.66 -7.15
CA LEU A 62 4.39 -13.11 -7.32
C LEU A 62 3.02 -13.48 -7.88
N CYS A 63 1.96 -12.81 -7.39
CA CYS A 63 0.57 -13.08 -7.79
C CYS A 63 -0.05 -12.01 -8.69
N GLU A 64 0.49 -10.78 -8.73
CA GLU A 64 -0.13 -9.66 -9.43
C GLU A 64 0.22 -9.63 -10.92
N LEU A 65 -0.73 -10.05 -11.77
CA LEU A 65 -0.55 -10.11 -13.22
C LEU A 65 -0.41 -8.73 -13.88
N ASN A 66 -0.98 -7.69 -13.28
CA ASN A 66 -0.95 -6.32 -13.80
C ASN A 66 0.41 -5.61 -13.68
N TYR A 67 1.41 -6.25 -13.05
CA TYR A 67 2.78 -5.75 -13.03
C TYR A 67 3.61 -6.23 -14.22
N THR A 68 3.03 -7.03 -15.08
CA THR A 68 3.65 -7.51 -16.32
C THR A 68 2.83 -7.08 -17.52
N LYS A 69 3.49 -6.71 -18.62
CA LYS A 69 2.83 -6.30 -19.85
C LYS A 69 3.19 -7.26 -20.96
N GLU A 70 2.16 -7.71 -21.68
CA GLU A 70 2.34 -8.51 -22.90
C GLU A 70 2.51 -7.57 -24.09
N GLY A 71 3.59 -7.78 -24.85
CA GLY A 71 3.83 -7.12 -26.12
C GLY A 71 3.01 -7.75 -27.25
N LYS A 72 2.88 -7.05 -28.37
CA LYS A 72 2.16 -7.55 -29.57
C LYS A 72 2.81 -8.80 -30.18
N ASP A 73 4.06 -9.04 -29.88
CA ASP A 73 4.86 -10.18 -30.33
C ASP A 73 4.86 -11.37 -29.32
N GLY A 74 4.02 -11.29 -28.28
CA GLY A 74 3.93 -12.30 -27.22
C GLY A 74 5.07 -12.25 -26.19
N THR A 75 5.98 -11.29 -26.28
CA THR A 75 6.97 -11.05 -25.24
C THR A 75 6.33 -10.47 -23.99
N VAL A 76 6.85 -10.80 -22.80
CA VAL A 76 6.33 -10.29 -21.53
C VAL A 76 7.38 -9.42 -20.85
N ASP A 77 7.06 -8.13 -20.71
CA ASP A 77 7.87 -7.20 -19.91
C ASP A 77 7.58 -7.37 -18.42
N CYS A 78 8.60 -7.81 -17.69
CA CYS A 78 8.55 -8.03 -16.23
C CYS A 78 9.31 -6.95 -15.43
N SER A 79 9.78 -5.89 -16.05
CA SER A 79 10.61 -4.85 -15.40
C SER A 79 9.93 -4.21 -14.19
N LYS A 80 8.63 -3.93 -14.30
CA LYS A 80 7.82 -3.39 -13.19
C LYS A 80 7.67 -4.41 -12.05
N ALA A 81 7.44 -5.70 -12.38
CA ALA A 81 7.34 -6.77 -11.41
C ALA A 81 8.63 -6.92 -10.61
N THR A 82 9.76 -6.95 -11.29
CA THR A 82 11.11 -7.00 -10.68
C THR A 82 11.34 -5.81 -9.73
N LYS A 83 11.08 -4.59 -10.21
CA LYS A 83 11.24 -3.38 -9.39
C LYS A 83 10.38 -3.44 -8.11
N ILE A 84 9.13 -3.83 -8.19
CA ILE A 84 8.24 -3.92 -7.02
C ILE A 84 8.71 -5.00 -6.05
N ASN A 85 9.22 -6.13 -6.55
CA ASN A 85 9.81 -7.16 -5.69
C ASN A 85 11.02 -6.59 -4.94
N GLU A 86 11.98 -5.97 -5.64
CA GLU A 86 13.15 -5.36 -5.01
C GLU A 86 12.77 -4.33 -3.93
N GLN A 87 11.78 -3.48 -4.19
CA GLN A 87 11.25 -2.52 -3.21
C GLN A 87 10.64 -3.21 -1.97
N TYR A 88 9.97 -4.34 -2.16
CA TYR A 88 9.45 -5.10 -1.04
C TYR A 88 10.57 -5.83 -0.26
N GLN A 89 11.61 -6.32 -0.94
CA GLN A 89 12.79 -6.88 -0.26
C GLN A 89 13.45 -5.84 0.65
N ILE A 90 13.52 -4.57 0.24
CA ILE A 90 14.00 -3.46 1.09
C ILE A 90 13.18 -3.35 2.38
N SER A 91 11.85 -3.43 2.28
CA SER A 91 10.98 -3.38 3.45
C SER A 91 11.19 -4.58 4.39
N LYS A 92 11.29 -5.79 3.85
CA LYS A 92 11.55 -7.00 4.67
C LYS A 92 12.91 -6.92 5.38
N GLN A 93 13.96 -6.44 4.72
CA GLN A 93 15.28 -6.24 5.32
C GLN A 93 15.21 -5.29 6.51
N PHE A 94 14.55 -4.15 6.34
CA PHE A 94 14.39 -3.17 7.42
C PHE A 94 13.61 -3.75 8.60
N TRP A 95 12.51 -4.44 8.36
CA TRP A 95 11.75 -5.08 9.43
C TRP A 95 12.55 -6.18 10.13
N ALA A 96 13.32 -6.99 9.38
CA ALA A 96 14.22 -7.99 9.94
C ALA A 96 15.33 -7.35 10.81
N TYR A 97 15.88 -6.22 10.38
CA TYR A 97 16.83 -5.44 11.17
C TYR A 97 16.20 -4.98 12.50
N LEU A 98 14.98 -4.44 12.48
CA LEU A 98 14.30 -3.99 13.68
C LEU A 98 14.00 -5.14 14.67
N VAL A 99 13.67 -6.32 14.16
CA VAL A 99 13.51 -7.53 14.97
C VAL A 99 14.85 -7.99 15.53
N LYS A 100 15.90 -8.04 14.69
CA LYS A 100 17.27 -8.41 15.07
C LYS A 100 17.83 -7.54 16.20
N THR A 101 17.50 -6.25 16.19
CA THR A 101 17.97 -5.28 17.18
C THR A 101 17.04 -5.13 18.39
N GLY A 102 15.97 -5.94 18.47
CA GLY A 102 15.02 -5.94 19.59
C GLY A 102 14.05 -4.73 19.61
N GLN A 103 13.96 -3.99 18.51
CA GLN A 103 13.06 -2.84 18.38
C GLN A 103 11.64 -3.25 18.01
N LEU A 104 11.49 -4.39 17.31
CA LEU A 104 10.22 -5.06 17.08
C LEU A 104 10.29 -6.47 17.65
N ASP A 105 9.21 -6.89 18.26
CA ASP A 105 9.02 -8.24 18.79
C ASP A 105 7.93 -8.99 18.02
N ASN A 106 7.82 -10.32 18.25
CA ASN A 106 6.73 -11.15 17.73
C ASN A 106 6.38 -10.86 16.27
N PRO A 107 7.29 -11.12 15.31
CA PRO A 107 7.07 -10.84 13.90
C PRO A 107 5.83 -11.56 13.34
N ASP A 108 5.46 -12.70 13.89
CA ASP A 108 4.25 -13.45 13.55
C ASP A 108 2.94 -12.66 13.73
N ARG A 109 2.96 -11.58 14.51
CA ARG A 109 1.81 -10.69 14.69
C ARG A 109 1.60 -9.72 13.54
N PHE A 110 2.62 -9.46 12.74
CA PHE A 110 2.49 -8.50 11.63
C PHE A 110 2.86 -9.06 10.26
N ILE A 111 3.60 -10.17 10.16
CA ILE A 111 3.93 -10.83 8.89
C ILE A 111 3.83 -12.34 9.03
N GLN A 112 3.21 -13.00 8.03
CA GLN A 112 3.03 -14.44 7.98
C GLN A 112 3.38 -14.96 6.59
N ALA A 113 4.00 -16.14 6.51
CA ALA A 113 4.18 -16.82 5.23
C ALA A 113 2.84 -17.31 4.70
N VAL A 114 2.45 -16.82 3.54
CA VAL A 114 1.25 -17.23 2.82
C VAL A 114 1.60 -17.33 1.33
N PRO A 115 1.49 -18.50 0.71
CA PRO A 115 1.79 -18.66 -0.71
C PRO A 115 1.03 -17.66 -1.57
N HIS A 116 1.72 -17.07 -2.55
CA HIS A 116 1.13 -16.21 -3.56
C HIS A 116 0.93 -16.98 -4.87
N MET A 117 -0.24 -16.82 -5.47
CA MET A 117 -0.64 -17.54 -6.67
C MET A 117 -1.33 -16.59 -7.65
N SER A 118 -1.13 -16.83 -8.94
CA SER A 118 -1.96 -16.23 -10.00
C SER A 118 -2.85 -17.32 -10.58
N PHE A 119 -4.13 -17.02 -10.75
CA PHE A 119 -5.12 -17.90 -11.34
C PHE A 119 -5.65 -17.33 -12.64
N VAL A 120 -5.65 -18.13 -13.70
CA VAL A 120 -6.16 -17.75 -15.01
C VAL A 120 -7.03 -18.84 -15.63
N ILE A 121 -7.99 -18.41 -16.45
CA ILE A 121 -8.92 -19.26 -17.22
C ILE A 121 -8.81 -18.87 -18.71
N GLY A 122 -8.87 -19.85 -19.60
CA GLY A 122 -8.87 -19.69 -21.04
C GLY A 122 -7.47 -19.78 -21.66
N GLU A 123 -7.43 -20.23 -22.93
CA GLU A 123 -6.19 -20.55 -23.65
C GLU A 123 -5.20 -19.39 -23.73
N ASP A 124 -5.68 -18.19 -24.10
CA ASP A 124 -4.84 -16.98 -24.23
C ASP A 124 -4.21 -16.59 -22.89
N ASN A 125 -4.99 -16.69 -21.82
CA ASN A 125 -4.51 -16.36 -20.46
C ASN A 125 -3.50 -17.41 -19.96
N VAL A 126 -3.72 -18.67 -20.30
CA VAL A 126 -2.77 -19.77 -20.00
C VAL A 126 -1.46 -19.59 -20.78
N ALA A 127 -1.53 -19.20 -22.06
CA ALA A 127 -0.34 -18.87 -22.84
C ALA A 127 0.43 -17.69 -22.24
N PHE A 128 -0.27 -16.61 -21.88
CA PHE A 128 0.32 -15.44 -21.22
C PHE A 128 1.03 -15.80 -19.92
N ILE A 129 0.38 -16.57 -19.03
CA ILE A 129 0.98 -16.88 -17.71
C ILE A 129 2.20 -17.78 -17.86
N LYS A 130 2.23 -18.70 -18.86
CA LYS A 130 3.41 -19.51 -19.20
C LYS A 130 4.59 -18.62 -19.62
N SER A 131 4.36 -17.68 -20.52
CA SER A 131 5.39 -16.73 -20.98
C SER A 131 5.88 -15.83 -19.83
N ARG A 132 4.96 -15.38 -18.96
CA ARG A 132 5.27 -14.60 -17.76
C ARG A 132 6.18 -15.37 -16.81
N VAL A 133 5.83 -16.60 -16.45
CA VAL A 133 6.62 -17.41 -15.52
C VAL A 133 8.00 -17.72 -16.11
N ALA A 134 8.08 -18.09 -17.40
CA ALA A 134 9.34 -18.34 -18.07
C ALA A 134 10.28 -17.12 -18.08
N THR A 135 9.71 -15.90 -18.16
CA THR A 135 10.47 -14.65 -18.11
C THR A 135 10.90 -14.31 -16.69
N LEU A 136 9.98 -14.37 -15.71
CA LEU A 136 10.26 -14.05 -14.31
C LEU A 136 11.33 -14.98 -13.70
N LYS A 137 11.28 -16.28 -14.00
CA LYS A 137 12.24 -17.28 -13.48
C LYS A 137 13.69 -17.09 -13.94
N LYS A 138 13.95 -16.16 -14.86
CA LYS A 138 15.33 -15.75 -15.20
C LYS A 138 15.97 -14.90 -14.10
N SER A 139 15.19 -14.43 -13.14
CA SER A 139 15.65 -13.66 -11.99
C SER A 139 15.57 -14.50 -10.72
N VAL A 140 16.57 -14.43 -9.87
CA VAL A 140 16.63 -15.08 -8.55
C VAL A 140 15.44 -14.74 -7.66
N LEU A 141 14.85 -13.56 -7.84
CA LEU A 141 13.67 -13.08 -7.08
C LEU A 141 12.41 -13.95 -7.30
N PHE A 142 12.38 -14.76 -8.37
CA PHE A 142 11.24 -15.59 -8.76
C PHE A 142 11.62 -17.06 -9.02
N GLU A 143 12.80 -17.47 -8.58
CA GLU A 143 13.33 -18.82 -8.85
C GLU A 143 12.43 -19.96 -8.33
N LYS A 144 11.74 -19.72 -7.20
CA LYS A 144 10.85 -20.70 -6.55
C LYS A 144 9.46 -20.78 -7.17
N MET A 145 9.12 -19.88 -8.10
CA MET A 145 7.80 -19.88 -8.72
C MET A 145 7.55 -21.15 -9.52
N LYS A 146 6.42 -21.81 -9.26
CA LYS A 146 5.92 -22.97 -10.00
C LYS A 146 4.73 -22.56 -10.86
N LEU A 147 4.44 -23.34 -11.87
CA LEU A 147 3.26 -23.23 -12.72
C LEU A 147 2.66 -24.62 -12.92
N SER A 148 1.36 -24.77 -12.70
CA SER A 148 0.66 -26.03 -12.92
C SER A 148 -0.62 -25.83 -13.75
N GLN A 149 -0.93 -26.85 -14.54
CA GLN A 149 -2.21 -27.12 -15.17
C GLN A 149 -2.76 -28.51 -14.77
N ASP A 150 -2.03 -29.22 -13.92
CA ASP A 150 -2.44 -30.51 -13.39
C ASP A 150 -3.49 -30.29 -12.29
N GLU A 151 -4.66 -30.93 -12.45
CA GLU A 151 -5.79 -30.73 -11.56
C GLU A 151 -5.49 -31.20 -10.12
N GLU A 152 -4.84 -32.35 -9.96
CA GLU A 152 -4.54 -32.91 -8.65
C GLU A 152 -3.49 -32.05 -7.91
N GLU A 153 -2.48 -31.55 -8.63
CA GLU A 153 -1.49 -30.66 -8.06
C GLU A 153 -2.17 -29.32 -7.63
N MET A 154 -2.96 -28.70 -8.51
CA MET A 154 -3.67 -27.46 -8.19
C MET A 154 -4.66 -27.66 -7.03
N LYS A 155 -5.36 -28.81 -6.97
CA LYS A 155 -6.26 -29.15 -5.88
C LYS A 155 -5.52 -29.32 -4.54
N SER A 156 -4.29 -29.86 -4.58
CA SER A 156 -3.45 -29.95 -3.36
C SER A 156 -3.07 -28.56 -2.80
N TRP A 157 -2.97 -27.53 -3.66
CA TRP A 157 -2.66 -26.17 -3.25
C TRP A 157 -3.89 -25.39 -2.78
N VAL A 158 -4.97 -25.44 -3.55
CA VAL A 158 -6.19 -24.63 -3.34
C VAL A 158 -7.47 -25.44 -3.61
N PRO A 159 -7.82 -26.40 -2.73
CA PRO A 159 -8.94 -27.33 -2.95
C PRO A 159 -10.26 -26.63 -3.23
N LEU A 160 -10.53 -25.49 -2.54
CA LEU A 160 -11.77 -24.73 -2.73
C LEU A 160 -11.94 -24.22 -4.17
N MET A 161 -10.85 -23.96 -4.87
CA MET A 161 -10.89 -23.38 -6.22
C MET A 161 -11.04 -24.44 -7.31
N ILE A 162 -10.70 -25.68 -7.02
CA ILE A 162 -10.69 -26.77 -8.01
C ILE A 162 -11.92 -27.67 -7.84
N GLU A 163 -12.31 -27.99 -6.61
CA GLU A 163 -13.44 -28.86 -6.34
C GLU A 163 -14.76 -28.29 -6.90
N GLY A 164 -15.47 -29.13 -7.67
CA GLY A 164 -16.76 -28.76 -8.26
C GLY A 164 -16.65 -27.89 -9.52
N ARG A 165 -15.44 -27.59 -10.02
CA ARG A 165 -15.26 -26.85 -11.27
C ARG A 165 -15.68 -27.72 -12.45
N LYS A 166 -16.62 -27.19 -13.24
CA LYS A 166 -17.22 -27.85 -14.40
C LYS A 166 -17.00 -27.01 -15.66
N SER A 167 -15.77 -26.68 -15.98
CA SER A 167 -15.45 -25.91 -17.19
C SER A 167 -14.49 -26.71 -18.05
N ASP A 168 -14.75 -26.77 -19.36
CA ASP A 168 -13.82 -27.34 -20.35
C ASP A 168 -12.70 -26.36 -20.72
N GLU A 169 -12.79 -25.12 -20.25
CA GLU A 169 -11.74 -24.13 -20.49
C GLU A 169 -10.49 -24.47 -19.67
N PRO A 170 -9.31 -24.41 -20.30
CA PRO A 170 -8.06 -24.66 -19.60
C PRO A 170 -7.83 -23.61 -18.50
N ILE A 171 -7.33 -24.08 -17.36
CA ILE A 171 -6.93 -23.24 -16.23
C ILE A 171 -5.44 -23.42 -15.95
N ALA A 172 -4.84 -22.42 -15.33
CA ALA A 172 -3.49 -22.52 -14.80
C ALA A 172 -3.35 -21.74 -13.50
N LEU A 173 -2.53 -22.26 -12.61
CA LEU A 173 -2.14 -21.63 -11.35
C LEU A 173 -0.63 -21.51 -11.27
N THR A 174 -0.15 -20.33 -10.81
CA THR A 174 1.22 -20.22 -10.28
C THR A 174 1.21 -20.49 -8.79
N TYR A 175 2.35 -20.88 -8.25
CA TYR A 175 2.57 -21.08 -6.82
C TYR A 175 3.95 -20.55 -6.44
N ASP A 176 4.01 -19.68 -5.44
CA ASP A 176 5.27 -19.27 -4.84
C ASP A 176 5.11 -19.23 -3.31
N GLU A 177 5.88 -20.09 -2.62
CA GLU A 177 5.81 -20.25 -1.18
C GLU A 177 6.34 -19.07 -0.38
N THR A 178 7.13 -18.18 -1.02
CA THR A 178 7.77 -17.01 -0.38
C THR A 178 6.84 -15.82 -0.23
N GLY A 179 5.60 -15.95 -0.69
CA GLY A 179 4.55 -14.96 -0.50
C GLY A 179 4.25 -14.70 0.97
N THR A 180 3.70 -13.52 1.28
CA THR A 180 3.41 -13.13 2.66
C THR A 180 2.08 -12.38 2.79
N ASP A 181 1.41 -12.60 3.93
CA ASP A 181 0.37 -11.71 4.46
C ASP A 181 0.98 -10.75 5.48
N VAL A 182 0.70 -9.47 5.34
CA VAL A 182 1.18 -8.43 6.25
C VAL A 182 0.00 -7.73 6.92
N ASN A 183 -0.05 -7.76 8.24
CA ASN A 183 -0.94 -6.94 9.04
C ASN A 183 -0.30 -5.56 9.23
N PHE A 184 -0.55 -4.66 8.26
CA PHE A 184 0.01 -3.30 8.30
C PHE A 184 -0.48 -2.49 9.51
N GLY A 185 -1.67 -2.78 10.04
CA GLY A 185 -2.17 -2.17 11.27
C GLY A 185 -1.31 -2.53 12.48
N ALA A 186 -1.06 -3.81 12.66
CA ALA A 186 -0.20 -4.30 13.75
C ALA A 186 1.24 -3.79 13.62
N LEU A 187 1.80 -3.82 12.40
CA LEU A 187 3.14 -3.27 12.14
C LEU A 187 3.20 -1.77 12.47
N THR A 188 2.20 -0.99 12.03
CA THR A 188 2.11 0.44 12.32
C THR A 188 2.08 0.71 13.82
N ALA A 189 1.24 -0.02 14.56
CA ALA A 189 1.13 0.11 16.01
C ALA A 189 2.46 -0.23 16.72
N LYS A 190 3.13 -1.31 16.32
CA LYS A 190 4.43 -1.69 16.87
C LYS A 190 5.52 -0.64 16.60
N LEU A 191 5.57 -0.09 15.40
CA LEU A 191 6.51 0.98 15.06
C LEU A 191 6.25 2.23 15.89
N PHE A 192 4.99 2.65 16.07
CA PHE A 192 4.66 3.80 16.91
C PHE A 192 4.97 3.55 18.39
N ASN A 193 4.69 2.36 18.91
CA ASN A 193 5.07 2.00 20.29
C ASN A 193 6.60 2.11 20.50
N ASN A 194 7.39 1.64 19.54
CA ASN A 194 8.85 1.79 19.58
C ASN A 194 9.25 3.27 19.53
N LEU A 195 8.63 4.08 18.70
CA LEU A 195 8.88 5.52 18.61
C LEU A 195 8.56 6.24 19.92
N GLU A 196 7.46 5.92 20.60
CA GLU A 196 7.10 6.47 21.92
C GLU A 196 8.17 6.15 22.97
N GLN A 197 8.64 4.88 23.01
CA GLN A 197 9.73 4.46 23.90
C GLN A 197 11.04 5.21 23.62
N ARG A 198 11.23 5.70 22.40
CA ARG A 198 12.39 6.50 21.96
C ARG A 198 12.16 8.01 22.07
N GLY A 199 11.11 8.44 22.79
CA GLY A 199 10.84 9.84 23.12
C GLY A 199 10.16 10.65 22.01
N VAL A 200 9.58 10.00 20.99
CA VAL A 200 8.76 10.69 19.98
C VAL A 200 7.41 11.09 20.60
N GLY A 201 7.05 12.36 20.48
CA GLY A 201 5.77 12.88 20.96
C GLY A 201 4.61 12.54 20.02
N ILE A 202 3.85 11.50 20.32
CA ILE A 202 2.69 11.08 19.51
C ILE A 202 1.42 11.57 20.17
N GLN A 203 0.59 12.29 19.40
CA GLN A 203 -0.67 12.87 19.89
C GLN A 203 -1.82 12.41 18.99
N TYR A 204 -2.78 11.73 19.61
CA TYR A 204 -4.01 11.25 18.97
C TYR A 204 -5.14 12.26 19.13
N LYS A 205 -6.20 12.12 18.34
CA LYS A 205 -7.35 13.04 18.30
C LYS A 205 -6.94 14.49 17.98
N GLN A 206 -5.87 14.64 17.22
CA GLN A 206 -5.29 15.93 16.84
C GLN A 206 -5.54 16.22 15.34
N ASN A 207 -6.39 17.18 15.05
CA ASN A 207 -6.74 17.53 13.68
C ASN A 207 -5.89 18.72 13.18
N VAL A 208 -5.03 18.47 12.21
CA VAL A 208 -4.24 19.53 11.57
C VAL A 208 -5.16 20.40 10.70
N LEU A 209 -5.27 21.67 11.07
CA LEU A 209 -6.15 22.64 10.41
C LEU A 209 -5.45 23.41 9.29
N ASP A 210 -4.16 23.77 9.47
CA ASP A 210 -3.42 24.62 8.55
C ASP A 210 -1.92 24.35 8.62
N ILE A 211 -1.21 24.58 7.49
CA ILE A 211 0.23 24.39 7.37
C ILE A 211 0.76 25.55 6.53
N LYS A 212 1.58 26.41 7.12
CA LYS A 212 2.09 27.63 6.47
C LYS A 212 3.57 27.81 6.65
N LYS A 213 4.27 28.12 5.57
CA LYS A 213 5.68 28.47 5.62
C LYS A 213 5.88 29.88 6.09
N GLN A 214 6.81 30.08 7.01
CA GLN A 214 7.24 31.40 7.50
C GLN A 214 8.35 31.98 6.62
N LYS A 215 8.59 33.28 6.78
CA LYS A 215 9.73 33.97 6.16
C LYS A 215 11.08 33.44 6.69
N SER A 216 11.11 32.90 7.89
CA SER A 216 12.28 32.23 8.48
C SER A 216 12.66 30.92 7.82
N GLY A 217 11.76 30.35 6.99
CA GLY A 217 11.93 29.03 6.39
C GLY A 217 11.21 27.93 7.17
N ALA A 218 10.91 28.12 8.45
CA ALA A 218 10.17 27.15 9.28
C ALA A 218 8.69 27.03 8.88
N TRP A 219 8.07 25.93 9.24
CA TRP A 219 6.65 25.67 9.04
C TRP A 219 5.85 25.89 10.32
N LEU A 220 4.72 26.59 10.20
CA LEU A 220 3.71 26.65 11.25
C LEU A 220 2.61 25.64 10.96
N VAL A 221 2.41 24.72 11.88
CA VAL A 221 1.37 23.69 11.83
C VAL A 221 0.34 23.99 12.91
N LYS A 222 -0.88 24.35 12.47
CA LYS A 222 -2.01 24.64 13.36
C LYS A 222 -2.81 23.38 13.62
N VAL A 223 -2.89 22.96 14.86
CA VAL A 223 -3.49 21.70 15.30
C VAL A 223 -4.64 21.97 16.25
N LYS A 224 -5.78 21.32 16.04
CA LYS A 224 -6.94 21.36 16.93
C LYS A 224 -7.04 20.04 17.68
N ASP A 225 -7.03 20.09 18.98
CA ASP A 225 -7.40 18.97 19.84
C ASP A 225 -8.91 18.73 19.74
N LEU A 226 -9.32 17.51 19.43
CA LEU A 226 -10.71 17.13 19.21
C LEU A 226 -11.46 16.82 20.51
N GLU A 227 -10.76 16.68 21.63
CA GLU A 227 -11.37 16.46 22.95
C GLU A 227 -11.63 17.79 23.65
N THR A 228 -10.59 18.64 23.72
CA THR A 228 -10.68 19.93 24.41
C THR A 228 -11.21 21.07 23.52
N ASN A 229 -11.19 20.89 22.20
CA ASN A 229 -11.44 21.91 21.18
C ASN A 229 -10.41 23.05 21.17
N GLU A 230 -9.35 22.97 21.92
CA GLU A 230 -8.26 23.95 21.92
C GLU A 230 -7.46 23.86 20.61
N THR A 231 -6.84 24.98 20.26
CA THR A 231 -6.03 25.08 19.05
C THR A 231 -4.63 25.56 19.43
N THR A 232 -3.63 24.76 19.08
CA THR A 232 -2.22 25.06 19.29
C THR A 232 -1.50 25.18 17.96
N THR A 233 -0.49 26.03 17.89
CA THR A 233 0.39 26.15 16.72
C THR A 233 1.79 25.68 17.10
N TYR A 234 2.35 24.80 16.26
CA TYR A 234 3.69 24.27 16.40
C TYR A 234 4.58 24.80 15.30
N GLU A 235 5.85 25.01 15.60
CA GLU A 235 6.88 25.38 14.63
C GLU A 235 7.77 24.17 14.35
N SER A 236 8.11 23.92 13.06
CA SER A 236 8.94 22.81 12.65
C SER A 236 9.83 23.16 11.48
N ASP A 237 11.03 22.58 11.44
CA ASP A 237 11.97 22.74 10.35
C ASP A 237 11.60 21.82 9.16
N PHE A 238 11.00 20.65 9.43
CA PHE A 238 10.52 19.72 8.41
C PHE A 238 9.10 19.20 8.72
N VAL A 239 8.27 19.09 7.69
CA VAL A 239 6.90 18.55 7.80
C VAL A 239 6.71 17.43 6.78
N PHE A 240 6.24 16.26 7.24
CA PHE A 240 5.77 15.17 6.40
C PHE A 240 4.25 15.02 6.50
N ILE A 241 3.58 15.01 5.35
CA ILE A 241 2.12 14.80 5.24
C ILE A 241 1.87 13.37 4.79
N GLY A 242 1.66 12.46 5.74
CA GLY A 242 1.36 11.04 5.55
C GLY A 242 -0.09 10.68 5.95
N ALA A 243 -1.04 11.56 5.67
CA ALA A 243 -2.43 11.46 6.12
C ALA A 243 -3.36 10.67 5.16
N GLY A 244 -2.80 9.76 4.35
CA GLY A 244 -3.57 8.98 3.39
C GLY A 244 -4.38 9.86 2.43
N GLY A 245 -5.66 9.59 2.25
CA GLY A 245 -6.53 10.42 1.39
C GLY A 245 -6.62 11.89 1.81
N ALA A 246 -6.42 12.20 3.10
CA ALA A 246 -6.40 13.59 3.59
C ALA A 246 -5.09 14.34 3.27
N SER A 247 -4.07 13.67 2.73
CA SER A 247 -2.82 14.34 2.36
C SER A 247 -3.03 15.42 1.30
N LEU A 248 -3.88 15.19 0.30
CA LEU A 248 -4.15 16.18 -0.75
C LEU A 248 -4.73 17.49 -0.22
N PRO A 249 -5.83 17.52 0.57
CA PRO A 249 -6.33 18.75 1.16
C PRO A 249 -5.33 19.48 2.06
N LEU A 250 -4.48 18.76 2.79
CA LEU A 250 -3.43 19.34 3.62
C LEU A 250 -2.32 19.94 2.77
N LEU A 251 -1.88 19.22 1.74
CA LEU A 251 -0.88 19.73 0.78
C LEU A 251 -1.35 21.01 0.09
N GLN A 252 -2.62 21.09 -0.29
CA GLN A 252 -3.20 22.31 -0.90
C GLN A 252 -3.12 23.54 0.04
N LYS A 253 -3.16 23.34 1.35
CA LYS A 253 -3.05 24.43 2.35
C LYS A 253 -1.64 24.99 2.48
N THR A 254 -0.62 24.19 2.15
CA THR A 254 0.79 24.62 2.25
C THR A 254 1.15 25.75 1.30
N GLY A 255 0.44 25.84 0.16
CA GLY A 255 0.70 26.83 -0.87
C GLY A 255 1.98 26.60 -1.69
N ILE A 256 2.67 25.47 -1.53
CA ILE A 256 3.87 25.17 -2.34
C ILE A 256 3.50 25.05 -3.82
N LYS A 257 4.46 25.39 -4.67
CA LYS A 257 4.25 25.39 -6.13
C LYS A 257 3.81 24.03 -6.65
N GLN A 258 4.39 22.96 -6.10
CA GLN A 258 4.15 21.57 -6.49
C GLN A 258 2.75 21.05 -6.11
N SER A 259 2.00 21.77 -5.26
CA SER A 259 0.61 21.43 -4.93
C SER A 259 -0.41 21.85 -6.00
N LYS A 260 0.01 22.66 -7.00
CA LYS A 260 -0.87 23.15 -8.05
C LYS A 260 -1.12 22.07 -9.10
N HIS A 261 -2.30 22.14 -9.73
CA HIS A 261 -2.71 21.19 -10.79
C HIS A 261 -2.74 19.71 -10.34
N ILE A 262 -2.89 19.49 -9.03
CA ILE A 262 -3.09 18.16 -8.46
C ILE A 262 -4.52 18.02 -7.96
N GLY A 263 -5.16 16.92 -8.34
CA GLY A 263 -6.47 16.51 -7.88
C GLY A 263 -6.45 15.09 -7.32
N GLY A 264 -7.61 14.67 -6.80
CA GLY A 264 -7.79 13.32 -6.27
C GLY A 264 -9.02 12.65 -6.90
N PHE A 265 -8.86 11.39 -7.29
CA PHE A 265 -9.94 10.53 -7.72
C PHE A 265 -10.19 9.46 -6.65
N PRO A 266 -11.24 9.61 -5.83
CA PRO A 266 -11.48 8.72 -4.71
C PRO A 266 -12.15 7.42 -5.16
N VAL A 267 -11.65 6.30 -4.64
CA VAL A 267 -12.17 4.96 -4.89
C VAL A 267 -12.36 4.26 -3.55
N SER A 268 -13.56 3.73 -3.32
CA SER A 268 -13.87 2.84 -2.21
C SER A 268 -13.64 1.38 -2.60
N GLY A 269 -13.63 0.50 -1.62
CA GLY A 269 -13.62 -0.95 -1.84
C GLY A 269 -14.56 -1.66 -0.89
N LEU A 270 -15.11 -2.76 -1.37
CA LEU A 270 -15.83 -3.74 -0.56
C LEU A 270 -15.12 -5.08 -0.69
N PHE A 271 -15.19 -5.90 0.35
CA PHE A 271 -14.79 -7.30 0.31
C PHE A 271 -15.94 -8.19 0.78
N LEU A 272 -15.99 -9.40 0.27
CA LEU A 272 -16.66 -10.50 0.91
C LEU A 272 -15.68 -11.11 1.94
N ARG A 273 -16.14 -11.24 3.19
CA ARG A 273 -15.40 -11.90 4.27
C ARG A 273 -16.09 -13.21 4.61
N CYS A 274 -15.35 -14.31 4.62
CA CYS A 274 -15.88 -15.60 5.03
C CYS A 274 -16.07 -15.62 6.55
N THR A 275 -17.22 -16.15 6.99
CA THR A 275 -17.59 -16.33 8.39
C THR A 275 -17.56 -17.80 8.83
N ASN A 276 -17.42 -18.73 7.88
CA ASN A 276 -17.38 -20.16 8.13
C ASN A 276 -15.94 -20.65 8.33
N GLN A 277 -15.60 -21.08 9.54
CA GLN A 277 -14.24 -21.51 9.89
C GLN A 277 -13.80 -22.76 9.10
N GLU A 278 -14.69 -23.69 8.79
CA GLU A 278 -14.35 -24.89 8.00
C GLU A 278 -13.91 -24.52 6.57
N VAL A 279 -14.54 -23.50 5.99
CA VAL A 279 -14.15 -22.96 4.68
C VAL A 279 -12.81 -22.25 4.79
N ILE A 280 -12.62 -21.40 5.81
CA ILE A 280 -11.38 -20.64 6.03
C ILE A 280 -10.17 -21.58 6.16
N ASP A 281 -10.34 -22.69 6.90
CA ASP A 281 -9.25 -23.64 7.18
C ASP A 281 -8.81 -24.43 5.93
N ARG A 282 -9.64 -24.47 4.90
CA ARG A 282 -9.34 -25.16 3.62
C ARG A 282 -8.62 -24.27 2.59
N HIS A 283 -8.36 -23.01 2.90
CA HIS A 283 -7.63 -22.10 2.00
C HIS A 283 -6.44 -21.46 2.71
N HIS A 284 -5.25 -21.60 2.12
CA HIS A 284 -4.03 -21.03 2.67
C HIS A 284 -3.16 -20.43 1.57
N ALA A 285 -3.70 -19.44 0.87
CA ALA A 285 -3.01 -18.74 -0.21
C ALA A 285 -3.58 -17.33 -0.41
N LYS A 286 -2.84 -16.50 -1.13
CA LYS A 286 -3.36 -15.30 -1.80
C LYS A 286 -3.41 -15.60 -3.29
N VAL A 287 -4.61 -15.69 -3.85
CA VAL A 287 -4.81 -16.07 -5.24
C VAL A 287 -5.40 -14.91 -6.02
N TYR A 288 -4.63 -14.34 -6.92
CA TYR A 288 -5.02 -13.21 -7.77
C TYR A 288 -5.43 -13.69 -9.15
N GLY A 289 -6.56 -13.20 -9.62
CA GLY A 289 -7.02 -13.41 -10.99
C GLY A 289 -6.47 -12.37 -11.97
N LYS A 290 -7.08 -12.33 -13.13
CA LYS A 290 -6.86 -11.28 -14.13
C LYS A 290 -8.04 -10.32 -14.09
N ALA A 291 -7.77 -9.01 -14.17
CA ALA A 291 -8.83 -8.02 -14.27
C ALA A 291 -9.66 -8.26 -15.53
N ALA A 292 -10.97 -8.06 -15.44
CA ALA A 292 -11.84 -8.09 -16.63
C ALA A 292 -11.38 -7.04 -17.65
N VAL A 293 -11.67 -7.28 -18.93
CA VAL A 293 -11.33 -6.34 -20.00
C VAL A 293 -12.01 -4.99 -19.73
N GLY A 294 -11.21 -3.92 -19.67
CA GLY A 294 -11.70 -2.55 -19.38
C GLY A 294 -11.84 -2.24 -17.87
N ALA A 295 -11.63 -3.21 -16.98
CA ALA A 295 -11.60 -2.96 -15.55
C ALA A 295 -10.28 -2.31 -15.12
N PRO A 296 -10.31 -1.39 -14.13
CA PRO A 296 -9.09 -0.75 -13.66
C PRO A 296 -8.20 -1.73 -12.88
N PRO A 297 -6.88 -1.52 -12.86
CA PRO A 297 -5.93 -2.41 -12.17
C PRO A 297 -6.23 -2.66 -10.69
N MET A 298 -7.00 -1.78 -10.06
CA MET A 298 -7.37 -1.88 -8.65
C MET A 298 -8.55 -2.82 -8.38
N SER A 299 -9.22 -3.32 -9.41
CA SER A 299 -10.35 -4.24 -9.32
C SER A 299 -10.00 -5.67 -9.75
N VAL A 300 -8.71 -6.03 -9.69
CA VAL A 300 -8.28 -7.42 -9.87
C VAL A 300 -8.91 -8.27 -8.79
N PRO A 301 -9.74 -9.27 -9.13
CA PRO A 301 -10.34 -10.14 -8.13
C PRO A 301 -9.29 -11.06 -7.51
N HIS A 302 -9.37 -11.24 -6.19
CA HIS A 302 -8.48 -12.16 -5.48
C HIS A 302 -9.16 -12.81 -4.27
N LEU A 303 -8.78 -14.05 -3.99
CA LEU A 303 -9.21 -14.83 -2.83
C LEU A 303 -8.02 -14.98 -1.88
N ASP A 304 -8.10 -14.30 -0.72
CA ASP A 304 -6.93 -14.08 0.13
C ASP A 304 -7.10 -14.62 1.53
N THR A 305 -6.18 -15.49 1.93
CA THR A 305 -5.92 -15.73 3.35
C THR A 305 -5.34 -14.47 4.00
N ARG A 306 -5.90 -14.11 5.15
CA ARG A 306 -5.45 -13.04 6.04
C ARG A 306 -5.17 -13.58 7.43
N PHE A 307 -4.18 -12.98 8.11
CA PHE A 307 -3.96 -13.22 9.53
C PHE A 307 -4.28 -11.94 10.33
N VAL A 308 -5.33 -12.05 11.17
CA VAL A 308 -5.82 -10.95 12.00
C VAL A 308 -5.86 -11.41 13.45
N ASP A 309 -5.12 -10.74 14.32
CA ASP A 309 -5.01 -11.08 15.75
C ASP A 309 -4.65 -12.55 16.02
N GLY A 310 -3.79 -13.10 15.15
CA GLY A 310 -3.35 -14.49 15.20
C GLY A 310 -4.36 -15.51 14.68
N LYS A 311 -5.50 -15.07 14.14
CA LYS A 311 -6.52 -15.93 13.53
C LYS A 311 -6.51 -15.82 12.02
N ARG A 312 -6.75 -16.94 11.35
CA ARG A 312 -6.94 -16.98 9.91
C ARG A 312 -8.30 -16.43 9.53
N SER A 313 -8.37 -15.67 8.46
CA SER A 313 -9.57 -15.15 7.83
C SER A 313 -9.46 -15.30 6.32
N LEU A 314 -10.57 -15.26 5.60
CA LEU A 314 -10.59 -15.38 4.15
C LEU A 314 -11.41 -14.23 3.57
N LEU A 315 -10.82 -13.50 2.62
CA LEU A 315 -11.43 -12.38 1.92
C LEU A 315 -11.50 -12.65 0.42
N PHE A 316 -12.56 -12.16 -0.23
CA PHE A 316 -12.67 -12.10 -1.68
C PHE A 316 -13.03 -10.68 -2.16
N GLY A 317 -12.43 -10.22 -3.22
CA GLY A 317 -12.63 -8.91 -3.83
C GLY A 317 -11.33 -8.34 -4.40
N PRO A 318 -11.13 -7.01 -4.42
CA PRO A 318 -12.08 -5.98 -3.99
C PRO A 318 -13.16 -5.70 -5.05
N PHE A 319 -14.33 -5.32 -4.59
CA PHE A 319 -15.34 -4.66 -5.42
C PHE A 319 -15.08 -3.16 -5.30
N ALA A 320 -14.45 -2.60 -6.31
CA ALA A 320 -14.07 -1.19 -6.32
C ALA A 320 -15.28 -0.32 -6.67
N GLY A 321 -15.58 0.70 -5.86
CA GLY A 321 -16.68 1.62 -6.10
C GLY A 321 -16.26 3.08 -6.04
N PHE A 322 -17.05 3.97 -6.61
CA PHE A 322 -16.85 5.41 -6.48
C PHE A 322 -17.33 5.89 -5.11
N SER A 323 -16.56 6.74 -4.46
CA SER A 323 -16.96 7.41 -3.23
C SER A 323 -16.38 8.82 -3.20
N PRO A 324 -17.17 9.88 -2.90
CA PRO A 324 -16.62 11.22 -2.77
C PRO A 324 -15.81 11.46 -1.50
N LYS A 325 -15.77 10.50 -0.56
CA LYS A 325 -14.95 10.55 0.64
C LYS A 325 -13.49 10.23 0.33
N PHE A 326 -12.58 10.92 0.98
CA PHE A 326 -11.13 10.67 0.87
C PHE A 326 -10.62 9.69 1.92
N LEU A 327 -11.31 9.59 3.04
CA LEU A 327 -11.06 8.63 4.11
C LEU A 327 -12.36 7.88 4.43
N LYS A 328 -12.26 6.69 5.00
CA LYS A 328 -13.43 5.92 5.48
C LYS A 328 -14.25 6.74 6.50
N THR A 329 -13.54 7.46 7.38
CA THR A 329 -14.09 8.41 8.35
C THR A 329 -14.31 9.82 7.76
N GLY A 330 -14.07 10.01 6.47
CA GLY A 330 -14.16 11.30 5.77
C GLY A 330 -15.59 11.77 5.49
N SER A 331 -15.68 12.90 4.80
CA SER A 331 -16.94 13.56 4.42
C SER A 331 -17.26 13.36 2.94
N HIS A 332 -18.55 13.23 2.61
CA HIS A 332 -19.00 13.25 1.20
C HIS A 332 -18.67 14.55 0.46
N MET A 333 -18.27 15.58 1.20
CA MET A 333 -17.82 16.86 0.64
C MET A 333 -16.31 16.91 0.34
N ASP A 334 -15.53 15.85 0.65
CA ASP A 334 -14.08 15.90 0.52
C ASP A 334 -13.64 16.15 -0.93
N LEU A 335 -14.22 15.42 -1.89
CA LEU A 335 -13.94 15.59 -3.31
C LEU A 335 -14.25 17.03 -3.75
N ILE A 336 -15.45 17.55 -3.43
CA ILE A 336 -15.88 18.89 -3.83
C ILE A 336 -14.96 19.95 -3.22
N LYS A 337 -14.63 19.83 -1.94
CA LYS A 337 -13.72 20.75 -1.24
C LYS A 337 -12.29 20.70 -1.75
N SER A 338 -11.86 19.62 -2.40
CA SER A 338 -10.53 19.48 -2.99
C SER A 338 -10.39 20.21 -4.34
N VAL A 339 -11.53 20.57 -4.99
CA VAL A 339 -11.53 21.33 -6.23
C VAL A 339 -11.19 22.80 -5.92
N LYS A 340 -10.14 23.31 -6.56
CA LYS A 340 -9.63 24.67 -6.38
C LYS A 340 -9.49 25.37 -7.73
N PRO A 341 -9.44 26.70 -7.77
CA PRO A 341 -9.23 27.42 -9.04
C PRO A 341 -8.00 26.96 -9.84
N ASN A 342 -6.96 26.50 -9.15
CA ASN A 342 -5.72 26.05 -9.77
C ASN A 342 -5.72 24.59 -10.26
N ASN A 343 -6.74 23.77 -9.93
CA ASN A 343 -6.85 22.38 -10.39
C ASN A 343 -8.18 22.05 -11.06
N ILE A 344 -9.12 22.98 -11.16
CA ILE A 344 -10.46 22.71 -11.73
C ILE A 344 -10.39 22.20 -13.17
N VAL A 345 -9.52 22.76 -13.99
CA VAL A 345 -9.34 22.33 -15.38
C VAL A 345 -8.76 20.91 -15.44
N THR A 346 -7.75 20.63 -14.61
CA THR A 346 -7.16 19.29 -14.43
C THR A 346 -8.23 18.27 -14.03
N MET A 347 -9.06 18.62 -13.03
CA MET A 347 -10.13 17.75 -12.52
C MET A 347 -11.23 17.49 -13.57
N LEU A 348 -11.67 18.53 -14.30
CA LEU A 348 -12.67 18.38 -15.35
C LEU A 348 -12.14 17.54 -16.52
N SER A 349 -10.88 17.74 -16.91
CA SER A 349 -10.24 16.93 -17.97
C SER A 349 -10.18 15.47 -17.57
N ALA A 350 -9.78 15.16 -16.33
CA ALA A 350 -9.78 13.80 -15.80
C ALA A 350 -11.20 13.20 -15.77
N GLY A 351 -12.21 13.96 -15.33
CA GLY A 351 -13.60 13.51 -15.30
C GLY A 351 -14.13 13.10 -16.67
N ILE A 352 -13.73 13.82 -17.72
CA ILE A 352 -14.11 13.48 -19.10
C ILE A 352 -13.37 12.23 -19.58
N LYS A 353 -12.04 12.17 -19.36
CA LYS A 353 -11.21 11.04 -19.80
C LYS A 353 -11.60 9.74 -19.10
N GLU A 354 -11.86 9.80 -17.79
CA GLU A 354 -12.15 8.65 -16.95
C GLU A 354 -13.67 8.37 -16.80
N MET A 355 -14.49 8.84 -17.75
CA MET A 355 -15.94 8.64 -17.71
C MET A 355 -16.32 7.15 -17.72
N SER A 356 -15.61 6.32 -18.50
CA SER A 356 -15.82 4.87 -18.54
C SER A 356 -15.47 4.21 -17.20
N LEU A 357 -14.33 4.61 -16.61
CA LEU A 357 -13.94 4.15 -15.30
C LEU A 357 -14.97 4.57 -14.22
N THR A 358 -15.43 5.82 -14.26
CA THR A 358 -16.45 6.31 -13.31
C THR A 358 -17.75 5.50 -13.43
N LYS A 359 -18.24 5.24 -14.66
CA LYS A 359 -19.41 4.40 -14.90
C LYS A 359 -19.22 2.97 -14.37
N TYR A 360 -18.05 2.37 -14.60
CA TYR A 360 -17.70 1.07 -14.06
C TYR A 360 -17.74 1.07 -12.51
N LEU A 361 -17.12 2.04 -11.86
CA LEU A 361 -17.11 2.13 -10.39
C LEU A 361 -18.51 2.35 -9.81
N VAL A 362 -19.38 3.09 -10.51
CA VAL A 362 -20.79 3.25 -10.12
C VAL A 362 -21.54 1.94 -10.29
N SER A 363 -21.36 1.21 -11.39
CA SER A 363 -22.01 -0.10 -11.59
C SER A 363 -21.60 -1.11 -10.50
N GLN A 364 -20.36 -1.10 -10.06
CA GLN A 364 -19.87 -1.97 -8.97
C GLN A 364 -20.57 -1.70 -7.61
N LEU A 365 -21.00 -0.45 -7.36
CA LEU A 365 -21.80 -0.12 -6.17
C LEU A 365 -23.22 -0.68 -6.25
N MET A 366 -23.75 -0.85 -7.46
CA MET A 366 -25.11 -1.34 -7.70
C MET A 366 -25.22 -2.88 -7.67
N LEU A 367 -24.09 -3.59 -7.65
CA LEU A 367 -24.09 -5.05 -7.56
C LEU A 367 -24.85 -5.52 -6.30
N SER A 368 -25.73 -6.48 -6.48
CA SER A 368 -26.37 -7.23 -5.39
C SER A 368 -25.35 -8.16 -4.69
N ASN A 369 -25.72 -8.68 -3.55
CA ASN A 369 -24.88 -9.69 -2.89
C ASN A 369 -24.76 -10.96 -3.71
N ASP A 370 -25.83 -11.37 -4.40
CA ASP A 370 -25.81 -12.56 -5.26
C ASP A 370 -24.86 -12.40 -6.44
N GLU A 371 -24.84 -11.24 -7.10
CA GLU A 371 -23.89 -10.96 -8.18
C GLU A 371 -22.43 -10.97 -7.68
N ARG A 372 -22.16 -10.43 -6.47
CA ARG A 372 -20.82 -10.55 -5.86
C ARG A 372 -20.44 -11.98 -5.54
N MET A 373 -21.41 -12.79 -5.13
CA MET A 373 -21.21 -14.22 -4.88
C MET A 373 -20.97 -14.99 -6.18
N ASP A 374 -21.57 -14.59 -7.29
CA ASP A 374 -21.31 -15.18 -8.61
C ASP A 374 -19.87 -14.88 -9.06
N ASP A 375 -19.36 -13.68 -8.84
CA ASP A 375 -17.94 -13.36 -9.06
C ASP A 375 -17.01 -14.23 -8.18
N LEU A 376 -17.38 -14.46 -6.91
CA LEU A 376 -16.64 -15.37 -6.05
C LEU A 376 -16.66 -16.81 -6.58
N ARG A 377 -17.80 -17.29 -7.12
CA ARG A 377 -17.94 -18.65 -7.67
C ARG A 377 -17.05 -18.90 -8.88
N VAL A 378 -16.58 -17.87 -9.56
CA VAL A 378 -15.52 -18.01 -10.57
C VAL A 378 -14.22 -18.55 -9.95
N PHE A 379 -13.94 -18.19 -8.69
CA PHE A 379 -12.79 -18.66 -7.92
C PHE A 379 -13.12 -19.91 -7.11
N PHE A 380 -14.19 -19.87 -6.36
CA PHE A 380 -14.67 -20.93 -5.47
C PHE A 380 -16.05 -21.43 -5.91
N PRO A 381 -16.14 -22.45 -6.81
CA PRO A 381 -17.40 -22.87 -7.43
C PRO A 381 -18.50 -23.26 -6.44
N ASN A 382 -18.14 -23.84 -5.31
CA ASN A 382 -19.07 -24.33 -4.29
C ASN A 382 -19.35 -23.29 -3.17
N ALA A 383 -19.03 -22.00 -3.37
CA ALA A 383 -19.28 -20.97 -2.38
C ALA A 383 -20.77 -20.78 -2.09
N LYS A 384 -21.14 -20.78 -0.80
CA LYS A 384 -22.51 -20.59 -0.31
C LYS A 384 -22.71 -19.19 0.23
N ASN A 385 -23.86 -18.57 -0.05
CA ASN A 385 -24.13 -17.19 0.35
C ASN A 385 -24.08 -16.97 1.87
N GLU A 386 -24.57 -17.95 2.63
CA GLU A 386 -24.63 -17.90 4.10
C GLU A 386 -23.25 -17.86 4.79
N ASP A 387 -22.18 -18.25 4.08
CA ASP A 387 -20.82 -18.28 4.62
C ASP A 387 -20.09 -16.93 4.48
N TRP A 388 -20.71 -15.94 3.84
CA TRP A 388 -20.02 -14.69 3.48
C TRP A 388 -20.81 -13.45 3.86
N GLU A 389 -20.10 -12.43 4.32
CA GLU A 389 -20.64 -11.10 4.60
C GLU A 389 -19.85 -10.02 3.87
N VAL A 390 -20.52 -8.92 3.53
CA VAL A 390 -19.89 -7.75 2.90
C VAL A 390 -19.27 -6.85 3.96
N ILE A 391 -17.99 -6.53 3.80
CA ILE A 391 -17.30 -5.54 4.63
C ILE A 391 -16.80 -4.37 3.80
N THR A 392 -16.80 -3.18 4.40
CA THR A 392 -16.24 -1.97 3.75
C THR A 392 -14.75 -1.88 4.02
N ALA A 393 -13.95 -1.83 2.96
CA ALA A 393 -12.52 -1.59 3.01
C ALA A 393 -12.16 -0.10 3.15
N GLY A 394 -10.88 0.22 3.10
CA GLY A 394 -10.39 1.60 3.11
C GLY A 394 -10.70 2.38 1.84
N GLN A 395 -10.55 3.69 1.94
CA GLN A 395 -10.63 4.61 0.80
C GLN A 395 -9.24 4.76 0.16
N ARG A 396 -9.24 4.91 -1.17
CA ARG A 396 -8.05 5.21 -1.95
C ARG A 396 -8.29 6.51 -2.72
N VAL A 397 -7.33 7.40 -2.72
CA VAL A 397 -7.38 8.62 -3.53
C VAL A 397 -6.27 8.55 -4.55
N GLN A 398 -6.62 8.22 -5.79
CA GLN A 398 -5.67 8.23 -6.90
C GLN A 398 -5.32 9.67 -7.27
N VAL A 399 -4.08 9.90 -7.63
CA VAL A 399 -3.60 11.22 -8.00
C VAL A 399 -4.05 11.56 -9.41
N ILE A 400 -4.60 12.76 -9.59
CA ILE A 400 -4.82 13.37 -10.90
C ILE A 400 -3.81 14.49 -11.04
N LYS A 401 -3.04 14.51 -12.12
CA LYS A 401 -2.12 15.61 -12.44
C LYS A 401 -2.01 15.88 -13.94
N ASP A 402 -1.53 17.06 -14.27
CA ASP A 402 -1.14 17.39 -15.62
C ASP A 402 0.23 16.78 -15.95
N THR A 403 0.43 16.35 -17.19
CA THR A 403 1.71 15.97 -17.77
C THR A 403 2.06 16.99 -18.86
N GLU A 404 3.28 16.92 -19.39
CA GLU A 404 3.72 17.84 -20.46
C GLU A 404 2.78 17.81 -21.67
N ASP A 405 2.28 16.61 -22.02
CA ASP A 405 1.47 16.40 -23.23
C ASP A 405 -0.05 16.52 -22.98
N SER A 406 -0.50 16.49 -21.72
CA SER A 406 -1.92 16.26 -21.45
C SER A 406 -2.34 16.72 -20.05
N LYS A 407 -3.55 17.29 -19.95
CA LYS A 407 -4.17 17.68 -18.68
C LYS A 407 -5.01 16.55 -18.09
N GLY A 408 -5.03 16.45 -16.75
CA GLY A 408 -5.93 15.58 -16.02
C GLY A 408 -5.66 14.10 -16.26
N ASN A 409 -4.42 13.65 -16.07
CA ASN A 409 -4.07 12.24 -16.19
C ASN A 409 -4.14 11.56 -14.82
N LEU A 410 -4.84 10.42 -14.76
CA LEU A 410 -4.90 9.57 -13.57
C LEU A 410 -3.57 8.83 -13.40
N GLN A 411 -2.97 8.97 -12.22
CA GLN A 411 -1.72 8.30 -11.86
C GLN A 411 -2.01 7.12 -10.94
N PHE A 412 -1.44 5.95 -11.26
CA PHE A 412 -1.55 4.77 -10.42
C PHE A 412 -0.28 4.56 -9.60
N GLY A 413 -0.45 4.20 -8.35
CA GLY A 413 0.65 4.01 -7.40
C GLY A 413 0.77 5.16 -6.40
N THR A 414 1.96 5.31 -5.83
CA THR A 414 2.30 6.36 -4.87
C THR A 414 3.09 7.48 -5.53
N GLU A 415 2.88 8.70 -5.06
CA GLU A 415 3.60 9.88 -5.52
C GLU A 415 4.10 10.71 -4.35
N VAL A 416 5.41 10.97 -4.32
CA VAL A 416 6.07 11.84 -3.35
C VAL A 416 6.16 13.24 -3.90
N ILE A 417 5.51 14.20 -3.24
CA ILE A 417 5.56 15.63 -3.55
C ILE A 417 6.43 16.32 -2.50
N THR A 418 7.44 17.05 -2.94
CA THR A 418 8.34 17.79 -2.04
C THR A 418 8.35 19.28 -2.38
N SER A 419 8.56 20.15 -1.38
CA SER A 419 8.87 21.56 -1.63
C SER A 419 10.24 21.71 -2.28
N ASP A 420 10.47 22.83 -3.00
CA ASP A 420 11.73 23.08 -3.73
C ASP A 420 12.95 23.04 -2.80
N ASP A 421 12.79 23.48 -1.56
CA ASP A 421 13.84 23.51 -0.53
C ASP A 421 13.95 22.24 0.32
N GLY A 422 13.13 21.21 0.03
CA GLY A 422 13.16 19.95 0.76
C GLY A 422 12.63 19.98 2.20
N THR A 423 12.04 21.08 2.65
CA THR A 423 11.53 21.20 4.05
C THR A 423 10.12 20.68 4.26
N LEU A 424 9.46 20.22 3.20
CA LEU A 424 8.15 19.57 3.27
C LEU A 424 8.09 18.43 2.25
N ALA A 425 7.52 17.30 2.70
CA ALA A 425 7.12 16.21 1.81
C ALA A 425 5.68 15.79 2.08
N ALA A 426 4.98 15.35 1.04
CA ALA A 426 3.65 14.76 1.14
C ALA A 426 3.59 13.49 0.30
N LEU A 427 2.92 12.46 0.82
CA LEU A 427 2.64 11.25 0.08
C LEU A 427 1.19 11.24 -0.40
N LEU A 428 1.01 11.05 -1.69
CA LEU A 428 -0.29 10.92 -2.35
C LEU A 428 -0.39 9.56 -3.05
N GLY A 429 -1.61 9.17 -3.44
CA GLY A 429 -1.86 7.96 -4.21
C GLY A 429 -2.14 6.72 -3.37
N ALA A 430 -1.93 5.54 -3.96
CA ALA A 430 -2.35 4.27 -3.40
C ALA A 430 -1.32 3.13 -3.66
N SER A 431 -1.75 1.89 -3.43
CA SER A 431 -0.96 0.65 -3.57
C SER A 431 0.02 0.63 -4.78
N PRO A 432 1.21 0.01 -4.60
CA PRO A 432 1.63 -0.91 -3.52
C PRO A 432 2.23 -0.26 -2.27
N GLY A 433 1.96 1.00 -1.99
CA GLY A 433 2.61 1.87 -1.02
C GLY A 433 3.03 1.22 0.31
N ALA A 434 2.14 0.53 1.03
CA ALA A 434 2.46 -0.01 2.36
C ALA A 434 3.58 -1.08 2.32
N SER A 435 3.58 -1.96 1.30
CA SER A 435 4.64 -2.98 1.13
C SER A 435 5.99 -2.37 0.77
N THR A 436 5.98 -1.24 0.08
CA THR A 436 7.19 -0.54 -0.39
C THR A 436 7.50 0.71 0.45
N ALA A 437 6.95 0.81 1.66
CA ALA A 437 7.03 2.00 2.49
C ALA A 437 8.47 2.44 2.79
N VAL A 438 9.37 1.49 3.00
CA VAL A 438 10.78 1.80 3.33
C VAL A 438 11.51 2.43 2.15
N ASP A 439 11.34 1.88 0.95
CA ASP A 439 11.92 2.44 -0.28
C ASP A 439 11.37 3.85 -0.58
N ILE A 440 10.05 4.04 -0.41
CA ILE A 440 9.42 5.35 -0.58
C ILE A 440 9.97 6.36 0.44
N MET A 441 10.19 5.95 1.69
CA MET A 441 10.73 6.84 2.72
C MET A 441 12.21 7.15 2.50
N PHE A 442 12.99 6.24 1.91
CA PHE A 442 14.33 6.57 1.43
C PHE A 442 14.31 7.64 0.35
N ASP A 443 13.38 7.58 -0.61
CA ASP A 443 13.20 8.65 -1.61
C ASP A 443 12.86 10.00 -0.96
N VAL A 444 11.99 10.00 0.07
CA VAL A 444 11.71 11.22 0.88
C VAL A 444 12.98 11.75 1.55
N LEU A 445 13.74 10.87 2.19
CA LEU A 445 14.99 11.28 2.87
C LEU A 445 16.03 11.82 1.90
N GLN A 446 16.21 11.19 0.73
CA GLN A 446 17.12 11.67 -0.31
C GLN A 446 16.76 13.06 -0.83
N ARG A 447 15.45 13.33 -1.00
CA ARG A 447 14.97 14.62 -1.52
C ARG A 447 15.03 15.73 -0.47
N CYS A 448 14.78 15.39 0.80
CA CYS A 448 14.57 16.36 1.86
C CYS A 448 15.77 16.57 2.78
N TYR A 449 16.65 15.59 2.89
CA TYR A 449 17.87 15.63 3.73
C TYR A 449 19.13 15.42 2.90
N ARG A 450 19.24 16.17 1.78
CA ARG A 450 20.27 15.98 0.75
C ARG A 450 21.70 16.01 1.29
N ASP A 451 21.98 16.88 2.24
CA ASP A 451 23.30 17.07 2.80
C ASP A 451 23.65 15.96 3.79
N GLU A 452 22.69 15.58 4.65
CA GLU A 452 22.87 14.53 5.67
C GLU A 452 22.84 13.12 5.08
N PHE A 453 22.07 12.92 4.00
CA PHE A 453 21.79 11.57 3.44
C PHE A 453 23.06 10.80 3.09
N LYS A 454 24.08 11.47 2.53
CA LYS A 454 25.36 10.83 2.21
C LYS A 454 26.10 10.31 3.45
N GLY A 455 25.98 11.04 4.55
CA GLY A 455 26.53 10.62 5.85
C GLY A 455 25.80 9.43 6.46
N TRP A 456 24.53 9.23 6.10
CA TRP A 456 23.71 8.13 6.59
C TRP A 456 23.88 6.82 5.83
N GLU A 457 24.52 6.82 4.66
CA GLU A 457 24.63 5.62 3.80
C GLU A 457 25.19 4.39 4.52
N PRO A 458 26.24 4.48 5.37
CA PRO A 458 26.73 3.31 6.12
C PRO A 458 25.64 2.71 7.02
N LYS A 459 24.86 3.54 7.72
CA LYS A 459 23.79 3.09 8.60
C LYS A 459 22.60 2.53 7.78
N ILE A 460 22.30 3.12 6.64
CA ILE A 460 21.27 2.61 5.71
C ILE A 460 21.65 1.21 5.22
N LYS A 461 22.92 0.98 4.84
CA LYS A 461 23.41 -0.35 4.41
C LYS A 461 23.45 -1.37 5.55
N GLU A 462 23.61 -0.95 6.80
CA GLU A 462 23.44 -1.82 7.95
C GLU A 462 21.98 -2.28 8.12
N MET A 463 21.02 -1.37 7.95
CA MET A 463 19.59 -1.65 8.05
C MET A 463 19.06 -2.42 6.83
N VAL A 464 19.56 -2.08 5.65
CA VAL A 464 19.12 -2.59 4.34
C VAL A 464 20.36 -2.91 3.50
N PRO A 465 20.95 -4.10 3.63
CA PRO A 465 22.19 -4.47 2.92
C PRO A 465 22.10 -4.39 1.40
N SER A 466 20.90 -4.47 0.81
CA SER A 466 20.70 -4.31 -0.64
C SER A 466 20.65 -2.85 -1.09
N PHE A 467 20.74 -1.87 -0.19
CA PHE A 467 20.65 -0.46 -0.58
C PHE A 467 21.74 -0.09 -1.59
N GLY A 468 21.30 0.42 -2.75
CA GLY A 468 22.19 0.77 -3.87
C GLY A 468 22.53 -0.38 -4.82
N TYR A 469 22.04 -1.59 -4.57
CA TYR A 469 22.21 -2.75 -5.44
C TYR A 469 20.87 -3.20 -6.04
N ARG A 470 20.94 -3.68 -7.28
CA ARG A 470 19.84 -4.45 -7.87
C ARG A 470 20.04 -5.91 -7.52
N LEU A 471 19.10 -6.47 -6.78
CA LEU A 471 19.19 -7.88 -6.34
C LEU A 471 19.17 -8.88 -7.50
N THR A 472 18.54 -8.49 -8.62
CA THR A 472 18.57 -9.28 -9.85
C THR A 472 19.97 -9.50 -10.42
N ASP A 473 20.90 -8.61 -10.13
CA ASP A 473 22.27 -8.64 -10.64
C ASP A 473 23.27 -9.21 -9.59
N HIS A 474 22.76 -9.56 -8.38
CA HIS A 474 23.56 -9.97 -7.22
C HIS A 474 22.92 -11.15 -6.47
N GLU A 475 22.92 -12.33 -7.09
CA GLU A 475 22.27 -13.55 -6.58
C GLU A 475 22.79 -13.98 -5.19
N ASP A 476 24.13 -14.02 -5.01
CA ASP A 476 24.73 -14.38 -3.70
C ASP A 476 24.28 -13.40 -2.58
N LEU A 477 24.19 -12.12 -2.90
CA LEU A 477 23.71 -11.12 -1.95
C LEU A 477 22.24 -11.36 -1.60
N TYR A 478 21.41 -11.68 -2.60
CA TYR A 478 19.99 -11.99 -2.38
C TYR A 478 19.84 -13.19 -1.43
N HIS A 479 20.53 -14.29 -1.68
CA HIS A 479 20.44 -15.48 -0.84
C HIS A 479 20.87 -15.20 0.61
N LYS A 480 22.00 -14.52 0.80
CA LYS A 480 22.47 -14.12 2.13
C LYS A 480 21.47 -13.24 2.88
N ILE A 481 20.88 -12.26 2.20
CA ILE A 481 19.86 -11.38 2.78
C ILE A 481 18.61 -12.19 3.13
N ASN A 482 18.17 -13.07 2.24
CA ASN A 482 16.98 -13.86 2.44
C ASN A 482 17.08 -14.81 3.63
N GLU A 483 18.26 -15.39 3.88
CA GLU A 483 18.53 -16.19 5.10
C GLU A 483 18.30 -15.37 6.39
N GLU A 484 18.78 -14.12 6.43
CA GLU A 484 18.55 -13.25 7.58
C GLU A 484 17.06 -12.86 7.71
N VAL A 485 16.41 -12.55 6.60
CA VAL A 485 14.97 -12.22 6.58
C VAL A 485 14.14 -13.39 7.09
N ILE A 486 14.39 -14.60 6.63
CA ILE A 486 13.72 -15.83 7.08
C ILE A 486 13.92 -16.02 8.58
N LYS A 487 15.16 -15.89 9.04
CA LYS A 487 15.53 -16.08 10.45
C LYS A 487 14.79 -15.13 11.39
N TYR A 488 14.76 -13.83 11.06
CA TYR A 488 14.24 -12.81 11.98
C TYR A 488 12.74 -12.58 11.79
N LEU A 489 12.20 -12.65 10.58
CA LEU A 489 10.76 -12.48 10.34
C LEU A 489 9.98 -13.81 10.45
N GLN A 490 10.65 -14.96 10.57
CA GLN A 490 10.03 -16.29 10.65
C GLN A 490 9.12 -16.59 9.45
N VAL A 491 9.48 -16.10 8.27
CA VAL A 491 8.82 -16.35 6.98
C VAL A 491 9.60 -17.38 6.15
N LYS A 492 9.10 -17.73 4.94
CA LYS A 492 9.77 -18.71 4.05
C LYS A 492 10.60 -18.02 2.97
#